data_6eca5fb21e925ac297c9b72c6b972260
#
_entry.id   6eca5fb21e925ac297c9b72c6b972260
#
_cell.length_a   1.000
_cell.length_b   1.000
_cell.length_c   1.000
_cell.angle_alpha   90.00
_cell.angle_beta   90.00
_cell.angle_gamma   90.00
#
_symmetry.space_group_name_H-M   'P 1'
#
loop_
_entity.id
_entity.type
_entity.pdbx_description
1 polymer ?
#
loop_
_entity_poly.entity_id
_entity_poly.type
_entity_poly.pdbx_seq_one_letter_code
_entity_poly.pdbx_strand_id
1 'polypeptide(L)'
;MIEKAYAKINLSLDVLSNRDDGYHNLETIMLPLELHDTLAISLLKQSTDDFVTCDDFNLHIGKYNLCHKLIESARKKWGFSEHFRVHIHKNIFLQAGLGGGSADAAATLRGIIKLLKINASKEELIELTSQIGSDVPWAIENKPCVVKYKGEVLEPFEFNKKWYVILVKPESGLSTQEIFNKLNQDGYKPMYKIDKIKESLVNDDINTLKENVFNILEGPAISILPEIQDIKNQLSKYPKGLT
;
A
#
# COMPACT_ATOMS: atom_id res chain seq x y z
N MET A 1 16.15 14.61 8.21
CA MET A 1 14.76 14.49 8.67
C MET A 1 14.41 13.02 8.74
N ILE A 2 13.62 12.60 9.72
CA ILE A 2 13.15 11.21 9.82
C ILE A 2 11.65 11.18 9.52
N GLU A 3 11.24 10.27 8.64
CA GLU A 3 9.85 10.00 8.29
C GLU A 3 9.53 8.51 8.51
N LYS A 4 8.30 8.23 8.94
CA LYS A 4 7.78 6.86 9.05
C LYS A 4 6.94 6.52 7.83
N ALA A 5 7.17 5.35 7.27
CA ALA A 5 6.44 4.80 6.14
C ALA A 5 5.60 3.60 6.61
N TYR A 6 4.34 3.84 6.95
CA TYR A 6 3.48 2.82 7.56
C TYR A 6 2.98 1.81 6.53
N ALA A 7 3.02 0.53 6.92
CA ALA A 7 2.40 -0.56 6.16
C ALA A 7 0.87 -0.42 6.15
N LYS A 8 0.25 -1.11 5.20
CA LYS A 8 -1.22 -1.25 5.13
C LYS A 8 -1.63 -2.71 5.07
N ILE A 9 -2.88 -2.95 5.41
CA ILE A 9 -3.60 -4.15 5.00
C ILE A 9 -4.82 -3.77 4.17
N ASN A 10 -5.21 -4.66 3.25
CA ASN A 10 -6.55 -4.65 2.69
C ASN A 10 -7.41 -5.55 3.59
N LEU A 11 -8.24 -4.96 4.45
CA LEU A 11 -9.17 -5.74 5.29
C LEU A 11 -10.15 -6.51 4.42
N SER A 12 -10.58 -5.89 3.32
CA SER A 12 -11.31 -6.55 2.25
C SER A 12 -10.95 -5.92 0.91
N LEU A 13 -11.02 -6.70 -0.18
CA LEU A 13 -10.73 -6.23 -1.52
C LEU A 13 -11.65 -6.89 -2.53
N ASP A 14 -12.31 -6.06 -3.33
CA ASP A 14 -13.13 -6.44 -4.48
C ASP A 14 -12.56 -5.91 -5.78
N VAL A 15 -12.75 -6.64 -6.88
CA VAL A 15 -12.46 -6.22 -8.25
C VAL A 15 -13.78 -6.08 -8.99
N LEU A 16 -14.11 -4.86 -9.40
CA LEU A 16 -15.41 -4.56 -9.96
C LEU A 16 -15.46 -4.73 -11.48
N SER A 17 -14.39 -4.35 -12.18
CA SER A 17 -14.29 -4.49 -13.64
C SER A 17 -12.85 -4.31 -14.12
N ASN A 18 -12.60 -4.77 -15.33
CA ASN A 18 -11.38 -4.47 -16.07
C ASN A 18 -11.46 -3.07 -16.68
N ARG A 19 -10.30 -2.46 -16.89
CA ARG A 19 -10.14 -1.16 -17.55
C ARG A 19 -9.37 -1.32 -18.86
N ASP A 20 -9.58 -0.39 -19.79
CA ASP A 20 -8.89 -0.39 -21.08
C ASP A 20 -7.38 -0.08 -20.94
N ASP A 21 -6.97 0.53 -19.83
CA ASP A 21 -5.56 0.83 -19.52
C ASP A 21 -4.79 -0.37 -18.90
N GLY A 22 -5.40 -1.56 -18.87
CA GLY A 22 -4.82 -2.79 -18.32
C GLY A 22 -4.88 -2.90 -16.79
N TYR A 23 -5.44 -1.90 -16.11
CA TYR A 23 -5.72 -1.94 -14.67
C TYR A 23 -7.13 -2.45 -14.39
N HIS A 24 -7.51 -2.47 -13.11
CA HIS A 24 -8.83 -2.87 -12.64
C HIS A 24 -9.48 -1.74 -11.85
N ASN A 25 -10.81 -1.65 -11.92
CA ASN A 25 -11.57 -0.87 -10.96
C ASN A 25 -11.72 -1.71 -9.70
N LEU A 26 -11.11 -1.25 -8.61
CA LEU A 26 -11.11 -1.90 -7.31
C LEU A 26 -12.06 -1.18 -6.36
N GLU A 27 -12.48 -1.90 -5.34
CA GLU A 27 -13.04 -1.32 -4.12
C GLU A 27 -12.46 -2.09 -2.93
N THR A 28 -11.81 -1.38 -1.99
CA THR A 28 -11.10 -2.01 -0.89
C THR A 28 -11.16 -1.17 0.38
N ILE A 29 -11.14 -1.83 1.54
CA ILE A 29 -10.93 -1.17 2.83
C ILE A 29 -9.46 -1.30 3.19
N MET A 30 -8.75 -0.17 3.20
CA MET A 30 -7.35 -0.10 3.61
C MET A 30 -7.23 0.44 5.04
N LEU A 31 -6.46 -0.27 5.86
CA LEU A 31 -6.16 0.11 7.23
C LEU A 31 -4.65 0.24 7.42
N PRO A 32 -4.17 1.30 8.10
CA PRO A 32 -2.77 1.44 8.45
C PRO A 32 -2.37 0.47 9.57
N LEU A 33 -1.13 0.01 9.55
CA LEU A 33 -0.51 -0.76 10.61
C LEU A 33 0.52 0.08 11.37
N GLU A 34 0.82 -0.29 12.63
CA GLU A 34 1.95 0.30 13.36
C GLU A 34 3.31 -0.14 12.79
N LEU A 35 3.35 -1.25 12.05
CA LEU A 35 4.53 -1.69 11.32
C LEU A 35 4.92 -0.63 10.29
N HIS A 36 6.17 -0.18 10.30
CA HIS A 36 6.63 0.87 9.39
C HIS A 36 8.12 0.74 9.07
N ASP A 37 8.50 1.22 7.91
CA ASP A 37 9.88 1.52 7.57
C ASP A 37 10.24 2.92 8.10
N THR A 38 11.52 3.16 8.30
CA THR A 38 12.01 4.47 8.74
C THR A 38 12.92 5.05 7.68
N LEU A 39 12.61 6.27 7.21
CA LEU A 39 13.40 6.95 6.19
C LEU A 39 14.19 8.10 6.79
N ALA A 40 15.51 8.09 6.57
CA ALA A 40 16.35 9.25 6.84
C ALA A 40 16.53 10.04 5.54
N ILE A 41 16.00 11.28 5.51
CA ILE A 41 15.96 12.13 4.33
C ILE A 41 16.77 13.40 4.60
N SER A 42 17.71 13.73 3.71
CA SER A 42 18.53 14.93 3.81
C SER A 42 18.77 15.59 2.45
N LEU A 43 18.91 16.90 2.46
CA LEU A 43 19.38 17.67 1.30
C LEU A 43 20.86 17.39 1.06
N LEU A 44 21.24 17.27 -0.19
CA LEU A 44 22.61 17.18 -0.63
C LEU A 44 23.09 18.54 -1.11
N LYS A 45 24.15 19.03 -0.48
CA LYS A 45 24.81 20.26 -0.94
C LYS A 45 25.74 19.90 -2.11
N GLN A 46 25.67 20.64 -3.21
CA GLN A 46 26.57 20.49 -4.36
C GLN A 46 26.51 19.11 -5.06
N SER A 47 25.39 18.42 -5.00
CA SER A 47 25.17 17.18 -5.74
C SER A 47 24.40 17.44 -7.02
N THR A 48 24.63 16.61 -8.03
CA THR A 48 23.89 16.60 -9.30
C THR A 48 22.91 15.43 -9.36
N ASP A 49 22.91 14.56 -8.33
CA ASP A 49 22.13 13.32 -8.32
C ASP A 49 21.47 13.07 -6.97
N ASP A 50 20.34 12.37 -7.02
CA ASP A 50 19.65 11.85 -5.85
C ASP A 50 20.18 10.46 -5.49
N PHE A 51 20.28 10.15 -4.21
CA PHE A 51 20.72 8.85 -3.72
C PHE A 51 19.62 8.21 -2.86
N VAL A 52 19.13 7.07 -3.30
CA VAL A 52 18.27 6.18 -2.50
C VAL A 52 19.06 4.95 -2.12
N THR A 53 19.12 4.64 -0.85
CA THR A 53 19.82 3.49 -0.27
C THR A 53 18.92 2.73 0.68
N CYS A 54 19.20 1.46 0.93
CA CYS A 54 18.44 0.61 1.82
C CYS A 54 19.37 -0.33 2.58
N ASP A 55 19.01 -0.71 3.79
CA ASP A 55 19.71 -1.73 4.58
C ASP A 55 19.32 -3.17 4.18
N ASP A 56 18.19 -3.37 3.46
CA ASP A 56 17.85 -4.66 2.85
C ASP A 56 18.41 -4.77 1.44
N PHE A 57 19.35 -5.69 1.23
CA PHE A 57 20.00 -5.94 -0.06
C PHE A 57 19.08 -6.51 -1.14
N ASN A 58 17.92 -7.04 -0.76
CA ASN A 58 16.93 -7.57 -1.69
C ASN A 58 16.06 -6.46 -2.32
N LEU A 59 16.09 -5.25 -1.77
CA LEU A 59 15.35 -4.12 -2.33
C LEU A 59 16.13 -3.50 -3.50
N HIS A 60 15.50 -3.46 -4.67
CA HIS A 60 16.06 -2.72 -5.81
C HIS A 60 15.98 -1.20 -5.56
N ILE A 61 17.14 -0.57 -5.42
CA ILE A 61 17.30 0.87 -5.13
C ILE A 61 17.62 1.72 -6.38
N GLY A 62 17.65 1.13 -7.57
CA GLY A 62 17.92 1.83 -8.82
C GLY A 62 16.81 2.79 -9.27
N LYS A 63 16.92 3.35 -10.47
CA LYS A 63 15.98 4.31 -11.07
C LYS A 63 14.52 3.86 -11.11
N TYR A 64 14.26 2.56 -11.01
CA TYR A 64 12.90 2.00 -10.96
C TYR A 64 12.29 2.02 -9.56
N ASN A 65 13.07 2.35 -8.52
CA ASN A 65 12.55 2.51 -7.15
C ASN A 65 11.55 3.66 -7.10
N LEU A 66 10.42 3.46 -6.40
CA LEU A 66 9.34 4.45 -6.34
C LEU A 66 9.77 5.76 -5.68
N CYS A 67 10.74 5.74 -4.75
CA CYS A 67 11.29 6.95 -4.15
C CYS A 67 12.02 7.81 -5.19
N HIS A 68 12.83 7.22 -6.07
CA HIS A 68 13.49 7.93 -7.17
C HIS A 68 12.46 8.55 -8.12
N LYS A 69 11.50 7.75 -8.60
CA LYS A 69 10.45 8.23 -9.49
C LYS A 69 9.68 9.39 -8.88
N LEU A 70 9.41 9.31 -7.58
CA LEU A 70 8.69 10.35 -6.86
C LEU A 70 9.51 11.65 -6.76
N ILE A 71 10.81 11.57 -6.43
CA ILE A 71 11.69 12.74 -6.37
C ILE A 71 11.71 13.45 -7.73
N GLU A 72 11.89 12.70 -8.83
CA GLU A 72 11.90 13.23 -10.19
C GLU A 72 10.56 13.92 -10.54
N SER A 73 9.44 13.26 -10.24
CA SER A 73 8.11 13.81 -10.52
C SER A 73 7.81 15.04 -9.69
N ALA A 74 8.19 15.05 -8.41
CA ALA A 74 8.06 16.19 -7.51
C ALA A 74 8.91 17.38 -7.98
N ARG A 75 10.16 17.13 -8.40
CA ARG A 75 11.06 18.13 -8.97
C ARG A 75 10.47 18.76 -10.22
N LYS A 76 9.93 17.96 -11.12
CA LYS A 76 9.28 18.45 -12.34
C LYS A 76 8.03 19.28 -12.03
N LYS A 77 7.22 18.88 -11.05
CA LYS A 77 5.97 19.56 -10.69
C LYS A 77 6.25 20.91 -10.02
N TRP A 78 7.19 20.99 -9.09
CA TRP A 78 7.44 22.20 -8.27
C TRP A 78 8.70 22.97 -8.65
N GLY A 79 9.47 22.52 -9.62
CA GLY A 79 10.60 23.28 -10.21
C GLY A 79 11.80 23.49 -9.31
N PHE A 80 12.00 22.67 -8.26
CA PHE A 80 13.18 22.75 -7.40
C PHE A 80 14.40 22.07 -8.04
N SER A 81 15.60 22.55 -7.67
CA SER A 81 16.87 22.03 -8.18
C SER A 81 17.64 21.18 -7.18
N GLU A 82 17.14 21.09 -5.97
CA GLU A 82 17.77 20.38 -4.85
C GLU A 82 17.79 18.88 -5.08
N HIS A 83 18.84 18.23 -4.60
CA HIS A 83 19.02 16.79 -4.59
C HIS A 83 18.96 16.23 -3.17
N PHE A 84 18.56 14.96 -3.06
CA PHE A 84 18.29 14.32 -1.78
C PHE A 84 19.08 13.02 -1.61
N ARG A 85 19.40 12.75 -0.36
CA ARG A 85 19.76 11.40 0.09
C ARG A 85 18.57 10.86 0.89
N VAL A 86 18.09 9.69 0.49
CA VAL A 86 17.06 8.92 1.19
C VAL A 86 17.67 7.59 1.58
N HIS A 87 17.70 7.29 2.87
CA HIS A 87 18.11 5.98 3.37
C HIS A 87 16.90 5.31 4.02
N ILE A 88 16.59 4.08 3.60
CA ILE A 88 15.44 3.30 4.03
C ILE A 88 15.90 2.22 5.00
N HIS A 89 15.43 2.28 6.24
CA HIS A 89 15.51 1.18 7.20
C HIS A 89 14.27 0.32 7.06
N LYS A 90 14.46 -0.89 6.53
CA LYS A 90 13.38 -1.77 6.10
C LYS A 90 12.90 -2.68 7.22
N ASN A 91 11.61 -2.59 7.57
CA ASN A 91 10.92 -3.48 8.50
C ASN A 91 9.70 -4.15 7.86
N ILE A 92 9.11 -3.50 6.84
CA ILE A 92 7.96 -4.05 6.12
C ILE A 92 8.45 -5.15 5.18
N PHE A 93 7.83 -6.32 5.25
CA PHE A 93 8.18 -7.46 4.39
C PHE A 93 8.05 -7.12 2.91
N LEU A 94 9.07 -7.45 2.13
CA LEU A 94 9.04 -7.29 0.67
C LEU A 94 8.04 -8.27 0.04
N GLN A 95 7.33 -7.83 -1.01
CA GLN A 95 6.40 -8.65 -1.79
C GLN A 95 5.33 -9.37 -0.94
N ALA A 96 4.83 -8.69 0.08
CA ALA A 96 3.84 -9.22 1.02
C ALA A 96 2.46 -8.54 0.91
N GLY A 97 2.21 -7.71 -0.11
CA GLY A 97 0.95 -6.97 -0.24
C GLY A 97 0.76 -5.85 0.79
N LEU A 98 1.79 -5.52 1.59
CA LEU A 98 1.73 -4.54 2.69
C LEU A 98 1.98 -3.08 2.26
N GLY A 99 2.16 -2.81 0.97
CA GLY A 99 2.32 -1.46 0.44
C GLY A 99 3.65 -0.77 0.79
N GLY A 100 4.69 -1.50 1.22
CA GLY A 100 5.95 -0.93 1.73
C GLY A 100 6.61 0.05 0.76
N GLY A 101 6.78 -0.30 -0.51
CA GLY A 101 7.38 0.60 -1.50
C GLY A 101 6.58 1.88 -1.74
N SER A 102 5.23 1.79 -1.70
CA SER A 102 4.35 2.96 -1.80
C SER A 102 4.43 3.83 -0.54
N ALA A 103 4.55 3.21 0.63
CA ALA A 103 4.74 3.90 1.89
C ALA A 103 6.09 4.64 1.93
N ASP A 104 7.18 4.02 1.44
CA ASP A 104 8.50 4.63 1.31
C ASP A 104 8.46 5.86 0.38
N ALA A 105 7.80 5.73 -0.77
CA ALA A 105 7.61 6.85 -1.69
C ALA A 105 6.83 7.99 -1.04
N ALA A 106 5.71 7.70 -0.39
CA ALA A 106 4.90 8.69 0.31
C ALA A 106 5.69 9.41 1.44
N ALA A 107 6.48 8.65 2.23
CA ALA A 107 7.34 9.21 3.26
C ALA A 107 8.44 10.11 2.65
N THR A 108 9.02 9.71 1.51
CA THR A 108 9.98 10.53 0.77
C THR A 108 9.35 11.87 0.38
N LEU A 109 8.11 11.87 -0.17
CA LEU A 109 7.40 13.09 -0.54
C LEU A 109 7.13 14.00 0.67
N ARG A 110 6.64 13.43 1.77
CA ARG A 110 6.43 14.22 3.01
C ARG A 110 7.72 14.87 3.50
N GLY A 111 8.84 14.16 3.43
CA GLY A 111 10.16 14.68 3.79
C GLY A 111 10.61 15.83 2.88
N ILE A 112 10.45 15.69 1.57
CA ILE A 112 10.77 16.74 0.58
C ILE A 112 9.94 18.01 0.84
N ILE A 113 8.62 17.86 0.97
CA ILE A 113 7.69 18.95 1.25
C ILE A 113 8.13 19.73 2.50
N LYS A 114 8.46 19.02 3.59
CA LYS A 114 8.90 19.65 4.84
C LYS A 114 10.27 20.33 4.70
N LEU A 115 11.23 19.69 4.02
CA LEU A 115 12.58 20.24 3.82
C LEU A 115 12.59 21.51 2.96
N LEU A 116 11.79 21.51 1.89
CA LEU A 116 11.69 22.63 0.95
C LEU A 116 10.57 23.62 1.30
N LYS A 117 9.76 23.34 2.34
CA LYS A 117 8.61 24.13 2.76
C LYS A 117 7.60 24.35 1.61
N ILE A 118 7.37 23.32 0.81
CA ILE A 118 6.41 23.36 -0.29
C ILE A 118 5.00 23.40 0.29
N ASN A 119 4.18 24.32 -0.18
CA ASN A 119 2.76 24.40 0.15
C ASN A 119 1.96 23.69 -0.95
N ALA A 120 1.77 22.37 -0.81
CA ALA A 120 1.03 21.54 -1.76
C ALA A 120 -0.39 21.29 -1.26
N SER A 121 -1.37 21.42 -2.16
CA SER A 121 -2.75 21.02 -1.85
C SER A 121 -2.91 19.51 -1.82
N LYS A 122 -4.02 19.02 -1.22
CA LYS A 122 -4.34 17.60 -1.21
C LYS A 122 -4.50 17.05 -2.63
N GLU A 123 -5.16 17.81 -3.49
CA GLU A 123 -5.41 17.45 -4.89
C GLU A 123 -4.09 17.32 -5.66
N GLU A 124 -3.16 18.23 -5.47
CA GLU A 124 -1.82 18.16 -6.08
C GLU A 124 -1.04 16.94 -5.63
N LEU A 125 -1.17 16.54 -4.35
CA LEU A 125 -0.52 15.35 -3.80
C LEU A 125 -1.13 14.08 -4.39
N ILE A 126 -2.45 13.98 -4.48
CA ILE A 126 -3.14 12.83 -5.07
C ILE A 126 -2.77 12.71 -6.56
N GLU A 127 -2.84 13.79 -7.32
CA GLU A 127 -2.46 13.81 -8.74
C GLU A 127 -1.04 13.31 -8.96
N LEU A 128 -0.08 13.85 -8.20
CA LEU A 128 1.33 13.47 -8.31
C LEU A 128 1.54 11.99 -7.95
N THR A 129 0.97 11.56 -6.83
CA THR A 129 1.22 10.22 -6.27
C THR A 129 0.52 9.12 -7.05
N SER A 130 -0.63 9.39 -7.66
CA SER A 130 -1.35 8.43 -8.53
C SER A 130 -0.55 8.02 -9.76
N GLN A 131 0.36 8.86 -10.21
CA GLN A 131 1.27 8.56 -11.34
C GLN A 131 2.44 7.65 -10.93
N ILE A 132 2.73 7.55 -9.64
CA ILE A 132 3.85 6.77 -9.09
C ILE A 132 3.43 5.34 -8.79
N GLY A 133 2.25 5.14 -8.21
CA GLY A 133 1.71 3.83 -7.89
C GLY A 133 0.36 3.91 -7.20
N SER A 134 -0.44 2.87 -7.34
CA SER A 134 -1.84 2.81 -6.88
C SER A 134 -2.02 3.01 -5.38
N ASP A 135 -1.09 2.52 -4.56
CA ASP A 135 -1.18 2.65 -3.10
C ASP A 135 -0.53 3.93 -2.55
N VAL A 136 0.18 4.72 -3.40
CA VAL A 136 0.91 5.92 -2.94
C VAL A 136 -0.03 7.04 -2.47
N PRO A 137 -1.16 7.33 -3.16
CA PRO A 137 -2.14 8.31 -2.67
C PRO A 137 -2.65 7.97 -1.26
N TRP A 138 -3.01 6.70 -1.03
CA TRP A 138 -3.43 6.25 0.28
C TRP A 138 -2.32 6.40 1.34
N ALA A 139 -1.08 6.06 1.00
CA ALA A 139 0.06 6.15 1.91
C ALA A 139 0.42 7.59 2.32
N ILE A 140 0.01 8.60 1.55
CA ILE A 140 0.06 10.01 1.96
C ILE A 140 -0.96 10.31 3.07
N GLU A 141 -2.20 9.86 2.90
CA GLU A 141 -3.28 10.04 3.90
C GLU A 141 -3.03 9.22 5.15
N ASN A 142 -2.60 7.98 4.99
CA ASN A 142 -2.31 7.02 6.05
C ASN A 142 -3.44 6.90 7.09
N LYS A 143 -4.68 6.79 6.62
CA LYS A 143 -5.89 6.68 7.43
C LYS A 143 -6.74 5.50 6.98
N PRO A 144 -7.65 4.98 7.84
CA PRO A 144 -8.68 4.06 7.39
C PRO A 144 -9.47 4.67 6.25
N CYS A 145 -9.51 3.98 5.09
CA CYS A 145 -10.18 4.47 3.87
C CYS A 145 -10.89 3.34 3.15
N VAL A 146 -12.04 3.65 2.54
CA VAL A 146 -12.49 2.94 1.35
C VAL A 146 -11.73 3.56 0.18
N VAL A 147 -11.01 2.71 -0.56
CA VAL A 147 -10.21 3.10 -1.73
C VAL A 147 -10.86 2.51 -2.95
N LYS A 148 -11.07 3.33 -3.99
CA LYS A 148 -11.80 2.97 -5.19
C LYS A 148 -11.00 3.17 -6.47
N TYR A 149 -11.48 2.56 -7.53
CA TYR A 149 -10.91 2.56 -8.88
C TYR A 149 -9.48 2.02 -8.90
N LYS A 150 -8.51 2.78 -9.37
CA LYS A 150 -7.09 2.42 -9.43
C LYS A 150 -6.33 2.70 -8.12
N GLY A 151 -6.98 3.31 -7.11
CA GLY A 151 -6.37 3.76 -5.86
C GLY A 151 -6.40 5.28 -5.67
N GLU A 152 -6.90 6.04 -6.65
CA GLU A 152 -6.92 7.51 -6.64
C GLU A 152 -8.10 8.11 -5.89
N VAL A 153 -9.19 7.36 -5.69
CA VAL A 153 -10.35 7.85 -4.92
C VAL A 153 -10.29 7.31 -3.51
N LEU A 154 -10.14 8.22 -2.57
CA LEU A 154 -9.98 7.94 -1.14
C LEU A 154 -11.19 8.48 -0.38
N GLU A 155 -11.91 7.61 0.31
CA GLU A 155 -13.03 7.94 1.19
C GLU A 155 -12.64 7.59 2.64
N PRO A 156 -11.99 8.51 3.39
CA PRO A 156 -11.62 8.26 4.78
C PRO A 156 -12.85 8.04 5.66
N PHE A 157 -12.69 7.20 6.68
CA PHE A 157 -13.71 7.00 7.70
C PHE A 157 -13.07 6.88 9.08
N GLU A 158 -13.86 7.14 10.12
CA GLU A 158 -13.40 7.04 11.50
C GLU A 158 -13.40 5.58 11.96
N PHE A 159 -12.24 5.14 12.43
CA PHE A 159 -12.05 3.84 13.06
C PHE A 159 -11.04 3.96 14.19
N ASN A 160 -11.55 4.05 15.41
CA ASN A 160 -10.74 4.35 16.62
C ASN A 160 -10.43 3.11 17.46
N LYS A 161 -10.64 1.92 16.91
CA LYS A 161 -10.32 0.66 17.60
C LYS A 161 -8.87 0.26 17.36
N LYS A 162 -8.28 -0.38 18.36
CA LYS A 162 -6.96 -1.01 18.23
C LYS A 162 -7.12 -2.52 18.13
N TRP A 163 -6.63 -3.08 17.03
CA TRP A 163 -6.57 -4.50 16.81
C TRP A 163 -5.12 -4.97 16.77
N TYR A 164 -4.89 -6.17 17.26
CA TYR A 164 -3.61 -6.84 17.06
C TYR A 164 -3.68 -7.62 15.76
N VAL A 165 -2.65 -7.47 14.93
CA VAL A 165 -2.54 -8.15 13.63
C VAL A 165 -1.32 -9.06 13.68
N ILE A 166 -1.52 -10.33 13.32
CA ILE A 166 -0.45 -11.30 13.13
C ILE A 166 -0.21 -11.39 11.62
N LEU A 167 1.00 -11.09 11.19
CA LEU A 167 1.41 -11.19 9.79
C LEU A 167 2.26 -12.44 9.61
N VAL A 168 1.82 -13.33 8.73
CA VAL A 168 2.57 -14.53 8.35
C VAL A 168 2.79 -14.49 6.85
N LYS A 169 4.06 -14.49 6.44
CA LYS A 169 4.47 -14.49 5.04
C LYS A 169 5.26 -15.75 4.74
N PRO A 170 4.92 -16.49 3.66
CA PRO A 170 5.79 -17.53 3.11
C PRO A 170 7.16 -16.96 2.72
N GLU A 171 8.18 -17.80 2.62
CA GLU A 171 9.49 -17.34 2.13
C GLU A 171 9.38 -16.75 0.72
N SER A 172 8.63 -17.40 -0.16
CA SER A 172 8.31 -16.90 -1.50
C SER A 172 7.37 -15.70 -1.42
N GLY A 173 7.63 -14.70 -2.27
CA GLY A 173 6.71 -13.58 -2.50
C GLY A 173 5.86 -13.81 -3.75
N LEU A 174 4.76 -13.08 -3.87
CA LEU A 174 3.92 -13.05 -5.07
C LEU A 174 3.96 -11.65 -5.70
N SER A 175 4.08 -11.63 -7.03
CA SER A 175 3.93 -10.41 -7.80
C SER A 175 2.44 -10.05 -7.92
N THR A 176 2.10 -8.79 -7.62
CA THR A 176 0.74 -8.28 -7.80
C THR A 176 0.24 -8.51 -9.23
N GLN A 177 1.11 -8.33 -10.23
CA GLN A 177 0.76 -8.54 -11.62
C GLN A 177 0.41 -10.01 -11.93
N GLU A 178 1.14 -10.96 -11.37
CA GLU A 178 0.85 -12.39 -11.55
C GLU A 178 -0.50 -12.76 -10.96
N ILE A 179 -0.83 -12.25 -9.78
CA ILE A 179 -2.12 -12.50 -9.12
C ILE A 179 -3.28 -11.95 -9.96
N PHE A 180 -3.17 -10.71 -10.46
CA PHE A 180 -4.21 -10.13 -11.32
C PHE A 180 -4.33 -10.84 -12.67
N ASN A 181 -3.22 -11.25 -13.27
CA ASN A 181 -3.24 -12.06 -14.49
C ASN A 181 -3.97 -13.39 -14.26
N LYS A 182 -3.70 -14.04 -13.13
CA LYS A 182 -4.39 -15.27 -12.76
C LYS A 182 -5.88 -15.06 -12.51
N LEU A 183 -6.26 -13.99 -11.81
CA LEU A 183 -7.66 -13.60 -11.62
C LEU A 183 -8.39 -13.42 -12.95
N ASN A 184 -7.77 -12.75 -13.93
CA ASN A 184 -8.36 -12.55 -15.26
C ASN A 184 -8.53 -13.86 -16.02
N GLN A 185 -7.58 -14.80 -15.90
CA GLN A 185 -7.64 -16.13 -16.54
C GLN A 185 -8.76 -16.99 -15.94
N ASP A 186 -8.90 -16.97 -14.62
CA ASP A 186 -9.89 -17.78 -13.90
C ASP A 186 -11.31 -17.20 -14.04
N GLY A 187 -11.42 -15.93 -14.36
CA GLY A 187 -12.66 -15.16 -14.31
C GLY A 187 -13.09 -14.85 -12.87
N TYR A 188 -13.84 -13.78 -12.68
CA TYR A 188 -14.32 -13.38 -11.36
C TYR A 188 -15.70 -12.72 -11.44
N LYS A 189 -16.36 -12.65 -10.27
CA LYS A 189 -17.61 -11.90 -10.11
C LYS A 189 -17.46 -10.99 -8.88
N PRO A 190 -17.74 -9.68 -9.02
CA PRO A 190 -17.72 -8.76 -7.90
C PRO A 190 -18.68 -9.21 -6.79
N MET A 191 -18.26 -9.00 -5.55
CA MET A 191 -19.05 -9.37 -4.36
C MET A 191 -19.95 -8.23 -3.87
N TYR A 192 -19.56 -6.97 -4.15
CA TYR A 192 -20.30 -5.75 -3.74
C TYR A 192 -20.62 -5.68 -2.24
N LYS A 193 -19.65 -6.06 -1.39
CA LYS A 193 -19.85 -6.13 0.07
C LYS A 193 -19.10 -5.07 0.87
N ILE A 194 -18.32 -4.20 0.22
CA ILE A 194 -17.41 -3.27 0.89
C ILE A 194 -18.15 -2.33 1.84
N ASP A 195 -19.29 -1.77 1.45
CA ASP A 195 -20.10 -0.90 2.31
C ASP A 195 -20.57 -1.64 3.57
N LYS A 196 -21.08 -2.86 3.42
CA LYS A 196 -21.52 -3.69 4.56
C LYS A 196 -20.36 -4.00 5.52
N ILE A 197 -19.17 -4.28 4.98
CA ILE A 197 -17.97 -4.56 5.78
C ILE A 197 -17.53 -3.28 6.51
N LYS A 198 -17.55 -2.13 5.84
CA LYS A 198 -17.27 -0.83 6.45
C LYS A 198 -18.22 -0.53 7.61
N GLU A 199 -19.53 -0.68 7.39
CA GLU A 199 -20.54 -0.48 8.44
C GLU A 199 -20.31 -1.39 9.65
N SER A 200 -20.04 -2.69 9.40
CA SER A 200 -19.74 -3.66 10.46
C SER A 200 -18.50 -3.29 11.25
N LEU A 201 -17.46 -2.80 10.55
CA LEU A 201 -16.21 -2.35 11.17
C LEU A 201 -16.44 -1.12 12.07
N VAL A 202 -17.16 -0.12 11.57
CA VAL A 202 -17.46 1.13 12.30
C VAL A 202 -18.35 0.86 13.52
N ASN A 203 -19.33 -0.03 13.38
CA ASN A 203 -20.29 -0.38 14.44
C ASN A 203 -19.78 -1.46 15.40
N ASP A 204 -18.53 -1.96 15.22
CA ASP A 204 -17.94 -3.03 16.04
C ASP A 204 -18.73 -4.36 15.98
N ASP A 205 -19.43 -4.59 14.87
CA ASP A 205 -20.13 -5.85 14.63
C ASP A 205 -19.18 -6.91 14.06
N ILE A 206 -18.44 -7.53 14.97
CA ILE A 206 -17.41 -8.53 14.64
C ILE A 206 -18.03 -9.75 13.96
N ASN A 207 -19.26 -10.14 14.29
CA ASN A 207 -19.88 -11.32 13.70
C ASN A 207 -20.20 -11.07 12.22
N THR A 208 -20.88 -9.99 11.92
CA THR A 208 -21.17 -9.59 10.52
C THR A 208 -19.87 -9.35 9.74
N LEU A 209 -18.84 -8.78 10.38
CA LEU A 209 -17.54 -8.59 9.75
C LEU A 209 -16.91 -9.93 9.36
N LYS A 210 -16.86 -10.91 10.26
CA LYS A 210 -16.31 -12.26 10.01
C LYS A 210 -17.00 -12.99 8.87
N GLU A 211 -18.31 -12.84 8.77
CA GLU A 211 -19.09 -13.50 7.71
C GLU A 211 -18.93 -12.86 6.34
N ASN A 212 -18.49 -11.62 6.27
CA ASN A 212 -18.50 -10.86 5.03
C ASN A 212 -17.11 -10.44 4.54
N VAL A 213 -16.10 -10.43 5.39
CA VAL A 213 -14.71 -10.11 5.00
C VAL A 213 -14.23 -11.10 3.93
N PHE A 214 -13.62 -10.57 2.87
CA PHE A 214 -13.10 -11.36 1.77
C PHE A 214 -11.98 -10.60 1.04
N ASN A 215 -11.17 -11.35 0.30
CA ASN A 215 -10.24 -10.79 -0.68
C ASN A 215 -10.36 -11.59 -1.97
N ILE A 216 -10.86 -10.96 -3.03
CA ILE A 216 -11.08 -11.65 -4.31
C ILE A 216 -9.76 -12.18 -4.93
N LEU A 217 -8.62 -11.64 -4.52
CA LEU A 217 -7.29 -12.09 -4.96
C LEU A 217 -6.80 -13.34 -4.23
N GLU A 218 -7.51 -13.78 -3.17
CA GLU A 218 -7.08 -14.92 -2.35
C GLU A 218 -7.02 -16.23 -3.14
N GLY A 219 -8.07 -16.54 -3.88
CA GLY A 219 -8.13 -17.74 -4.72
C GLY A 219 -6.99 -17.81 -5.75
N PRO A 220 -6.80 -16.78 -6.56
CA PRO A 220 -5.65 -16.67 -7.46
C PRO A 220 -4.29 -16.80 -6.75
N ALA A 221 -4.12 -16.14 -5.61
CA ALA A 221 -2.87 -16.21 -4.84
C ALA A 221 -2.58 -17.63 -4.33
N ILE A 222 -3.58 -18.33 -3.78
CA ILE A 222 -3.48 -19.72 -3.34
C ILE A 222 -3.18 -20.66 -4.54
N SER A 223 -3.78 -20.39 -5.69
CA SER A 223 -3.54 -21.19 -6.91
C SER A 223 -2.08 -21.10 -7.37
N ILE A 224 -1.42 -19.92 -7.20
CA ILE A 224 -0.02 -19.72 -7.55
C ILE A 224 0.91 -20.25 -6.44
N LEU A 225 0.56 -20.02 -5.17
CA LEU A 225 1.34 -20.41 -4.00
C LEU A 225 0.47 -21.15 -2.96
N PRO A 226 0.32 -22.47 -3.09
CA PRO A 226 -0.57 -23.28 -2.23
C PRO A 226 -0.23 -23.22 -0.73
N GLU A 227 1.02 -22.92 -0.37
CA GLU A 227 1.46 -22.74 1.02
C GLU A 227 0.61 -21.70 1.79
N ILE A 228 0.04 -20.72 1.09
CA ILE A 228 -0.88 -19.74 1.68
C ILE A 228 -2.09 -20.44 2.31
N GLN A 229 -2.65 -21.46 1.64
CA GLN A 229 -3.78 -22.23 2.16
C GLN A 229 -3.40 -23.01 3.42
N ASP A 230 -2.19 -23.58 3.45
CA ASP A 230 -1.71 -24.32 4.62
C ASP A 230 -1.55 -23.41 5.84
N ILE A 231 -1.00 -22.20 5.63
CA ILE A 231 -0.90 -21.17 6.66
C ILE A 231 -2.30 -20.76 7.15
N LYS A 232 -3.25 -20.51 6.26
CA LYS A 232 -4.63 -20.15 6.62
C LYS A 232 -5.29 -21.27 7.43
N ASN A 233 -5.12 -22.53 7.02
CA ASN A 233 -5.65 -23.70 7.73
C ASN A 233 -5.06 -23.83 9.16
N GLN A 234 -3.82 -23.44 9.37
CA GLN A 234 -3.21 -23.41 10.70
C GLN A 234 -3.76 -22.26 11.54
N LEU A 235 -3.88 -21.06 10.98
CA LEU A 235 -4.39 -19.87 11.68
C LEU A 235 -5.87 -20.01 12.04
N SER A 236 -6.68 -20.64 11.20
CA SER A 236 -8.13 -20.86 11.43
C SER A 236 -8.44 -21.74 12.64
N LYS A 237 -7.44 -22.47 13.19
CA LYS A 237 -7.58 -23.20 14.45
C LYS A 237 -7.73 -22.28 15.67
N TYR A 238 -7.48 -20.98 15.50
CA TYR A 238 -7.63 -19.95 16.53
C TYR A 238 -8.92 -19.14 16.31
N PRO A 239 -10.06 -19.54 16.87
CA PRO A 239 -11.41 -19.09 16.46
C PRO A 239 -11.71 -17.61 16.82
N LYS A 240 -10.85 -16.94 17.58
CA LYS A 240 -11.04 -15.54 17.98
C LYS A 240 -10.54 -14.52 16.94
N GLY A 241 -9.83 -14.98 15.90
CA GLY A 241 -9.30 -14.13 14.84
C GLY A 241 -10.23 -13.96 13.64
N LEU A 242 -9.94 -12.97 12.82
CA LEU A 242 -10.27 -12.89 11.39
C LEU A 242 -9.09 -13.51 10.63
N THR A 243 -9.35 -14.43 9.69
CA THR A 243 -8.26 -15.09 8.94
C THR A 243 -8.58 -15.08 7.46
#